data_d069aece546b81489b83ddeb3d2bcd7f
#
_entry.id   d069aece546b81489b83ddeb3d2bcd7f
#
_cell.length_a   1.000
_cell.length_b   1.000
_cell.length_c   1.000
_cell.angle_alpha   90.00
_cell.angle_beta   90.00
_cell.angle_gamma   90.00
#
_symmetry.space_group_name_H-M   'P 1'
#
loop_
_entity.id
_entity.type
_entity.pdbx_description
1 polymer ?
#
loop_
_entity_poly.entity_id
_entity_poly.type
_entity_poly.pdbx_seq_one_letter_code
_entity_poly.pdbx_strand_id
1 'polypeptide(L)'
;VYKRQVVEDTEYTVEDIRDMFGDKIAQIVDGLTKISGGIFGEQASAQAENFRKLLLTMSDDIRVILIKIADRLHNMRTLGSMLPAKQFKIAGETLYLYAPLAHRLGLFSIKTELEDLSFKYEHPQEYDFISAKLKATEESRNKLFERFAAPVDEKLKSMGLQYEMRARVKSVY
;
A
#
# COMPACT_ATOMS: atom_id res chain seq x y z
N VAL A 1 3.30 -10.45 -11.71
CA VAL A 1 3.38 -9.14 -12.38
C VAL A 1 3.69 -9.33 -13.86
N TYR A 2 4.81 -9.92 -14.25
CA TYR A 2 5.20 -10.08 -15.67
C TYR A 2 4.15 -10.79 -16.55
N LYS A 3 3.48 -11.84 -16.05
CA LYS A 3 2.46 -12.58 -16.82
C LYS A 3 1.24 -11.72 -17.17
N ARG A 4 0.88 -10.73 -16.35
CA ARG A 4 -0.16 -9.75 -16.64
C ARG A 4 0.27 -8.83 -17.78
N GLN A 5 1.51 -8.31 -17.73
CA GLN A 5 2.05 -7.44 -18.77
C GLN A 5 2.06 -8.12 -20.14
N VAL A 6 2.31 -9.44 -20.18
CA VAL A 6 2.23 -10.21 -21.43
C VAL A 6 0.82 -10.10 -22.04
N VAL A 7 -0.25 -10.23 -21.25
CA VAL A 7 -1.63 -10.12 -21.75
C VAL A 7 -2.03 -8.68 -22.11
N GLU A 8 -1.50 -7.68 -21.38
CA GLU A 8 -1.82 -6.26 -21.63
C GLU A 8 -1.05 -5.67 -22.81
N ASP A 9 0.21 -6.10 -23.03
CA ASP A 9 1.16 -5.46 -23.94
C ASP A 9 1.49 -6.32 -25.17
N THR A 10 0.91 -7.53 -25.29
CA THR A 10 1.18 -8.45 -26.41
C THR A 10 -0.10 -9.09 -26.93
N GLU A 11 0.00 -9.92 -27.98
CA GLU A 11 -1.11 -10.67 -28.57
C GLU A 11 -1.54 -11.91 -27.75
N TYR A 12 -0.82 -12.26 -26.68
CA TYR A 12 -1.18 -13.40 -25.83
C TYR A 12 -2.45 -13.13 -25.03
N THR A 13 -3.33 -14.13 -24.99
CA THR A 13 -4.63 -14.07 -24.32
C THR A 13 -4.58 -14.70 -22.92
N VAL A 14 -5.63 -14.52 -22.12
CA VAL A 14 -5.80 -15.23 -20.84
C VAL A 14 -5.88 -16.74 -21.04
N GLU A 15 -6.42 -17.19 -22.17
CA GLU A 15 -6.48 -18.60 -22.57
C GLU A 15 -5.09 -19.17 -22.78
N ASP A 16 -4.20 -18.45 -23.46
CA ASP A 16 -2.80 -18.88 -23.62
C ASP A 16 -2.09 -19.00 -22.27
N ILE A 17 -2.36 -18.07 -21.34
CA ILE A 17 -1.84 -18.17 -19.97
C ILE A 17 -2.40 -19.40 -19.23
N ARG A 18 -3.68 -19.75 -19.48
CA ARG A 18 -4.31 -20.94 -18.91
C ARG A 18 -3.65 -22.21 -19.39
N ASP A 19 -3.40 -22.32 -20.68
CA ASP A 19 -2.78 -23.48 -21.29
C ASP A 19 -1.32 -23.66 -20.82
N MET A 20 -0.58 -22.55 -20.68
CA MET A 20 0.82 -22.60 -20.26
C MET A 20 1.01 -22.78 -18.76
N PHE A 21 0.13 -22.22 -17.91
CA PHE A 21 0.35 -22.07 -16.47
C PHE A 21 -0.79 -22.56 -15.58
N GLY A 22 -1.89 -23.00 -16.19
CA GLY A 22 -3.07 -23.54 -15.52
C GLY A 22 -4.08 -22.49 -15.05
N ASP A 23 -5.29 -22.97 -14.71
CA ASP A 23 -6.45 -22.15 -14.38
C ASP A 23 -6.24 -21.14 -13.26
N LYS A 24 -5.56 -21.53 -12.18
CA LYS A 24 -5.33 -20.66 -11.00
C LYS A 24 -4.53 -19.40 -11.35
N ILE A 25 -3.53 -19.54 -12.22
CA ILE A 25 -2.71 -18.41 -12.67
C ILE A 25 -3.49 -17.56 -13.67
N ALA A 26 -4.21 -18.18 -14.60
CA ALA A 26 -5.04 -17.47 -15.57
C ALA A 26 -6.11 -16.62 -14.86
N GLN A 27 -6.79 -17.13 -13.84
CA GLN A 27 -7.77 -16.39 -13.05
C GLN A 27 -7.17 -15.14 -12.37
N ILE A 28 -5.98 -15.25 -11.79
CA ILE A 28 -5.28 -14.11 -11.18
C ILE A 28 -4.92 -13.06 -12.24
N VAL A 29 -4.42 -13.49 -13.40
CA VAL A 29 -4.05 -12.59 -14.51
C VAL A 29 -5.29 -11.89 -15.05
N ASP A 30 -6.39 -12.60 -15.28
CA ASP A 30 -7.67 -12.04 -15.73
C ASP A 30 -8.20 -11.00 -14.73
N GLY A 31 -8.21 -11.31 -13.44
CA GLY A 31 -8.61 -10.37 -12.39
C GLY A 31 -7.75 -9.10 -12.36
N LEU A 32 -6.44 -9.23 -12.52
CA LEU A 32 -5.52 -8.09 -12.57
C LEU A 32 -5.74 -7.21 -13.82
N THR A 33 -6.00 -7.81 -14.98
CA THR A 33 -6.23 -7.12 -16.25
C THR A 33 -7.58 -6.37 -16.25
N LYS A 34 -8.64 -6.98 -15.75
CA LYS A 34 -9.97 -6.35 -15.61
C LYS A 34 -9.95 -5.08 -14.75
N ILE A 35 -9.11 -5.07 -13.71
CA ILE A 35 -8.93 -3.88 -12.84
C ILE A 35 -8.14 -2.79 -13.57
N SER A 36 -7.18 -3.14 -14.41
CA SER A 36 -6.30 -2.17 -15.08
C SER A 36 -7.02 -1.37 -16.18
N GLY A 37 -7.95 -1.99 -16.88
CA GLY A 37 -8.67 -1.37 -18.01
C GLY A 37 -9.65 -0.25 -17.65
N GLY A 38 -9.86 0.08 -16.37
CA GLY A 38 -10.90 1.01 -15.94
C GLY A 38 -10.49 2.13 -14.98
N ILE A 39 -9.25 2.17 -14.52
CA ILE A 39 -8.89 3.06 -13.38
C ILE A 39 -8.57 4.51 -13.81
N PHE A 40 -8.38 4.80 -15.09
CA PHE A 40 -7.90 6.11 -15.55
C PHE A 40 -8.90 6.93 -16.36
N GLY A 41 -10.21 6.73 -16.16
CA GLY A 41 -11.24 7.57 -16.77
C GLY A 41 -11.29 8.99 -16.20
N GLU A 42 -11.52 9.99 -17.05
CA GLU A 42 -11.44 11.44 -16.72
C GLU A 42 -12.58 12.00 -15.84
N GLN A 43 -13.50 11.18 -15.31
CA GLN A 43 -14.67 11.68 -14.57
C GLN A 43 -14.79 11.03 -13.17
N ALA A 44 -15.28 11.82 -12.21
CA ALA A 44 -15.50 11.38 -10.81
C ALA A 44 -16.43 10.14 -10.69
N SER A 45 -17.34 9.95 -11.63
CA SER A 45 -18.19 8.75 -11.73
C SER A 45 -17.39 7.48 -12.07
N ALA A 46 -16.31 7.60 -12.84
CA ALA A 46 -15.42 6.49 -13.17
C ALA A 46 -14.63 6.01 -11.94
N GLN A 47 -14.26 6.89 -11.01
CA GLN A 47 -13.56 6.51 -9.78
C GLN A 47 -14.44 5.65 -8.85
N ALA A 48 -15.71 6.00 -8.70
CA ALA A 48 -16.67 5.22 -7.90
C ALA A 48 -16.92 3.84 -8.52
N GLU A 49 -17.03 3.78 -9.84
CA GLU A 49 -17.24 2.52 -10.56
C GLU A 49 -15.98 1.63 -10.51
N ASN A 50 -14.82 2.20 -10.59
CA ASN A 50 -13.54 1.50 -10.45
C ASN A 50 -13.35 0.97 -9.03
N PHE A 51 -13.73 1.73 -8.01
CA PHE A 51 -13.76 1.26 -6.63
C PHE A 51 -14.72 0.09 -6.45
N ARG A 52 -15.91 0.17 -7.06
CA ARG A 52 -16.87 -0.93 -7.07
C ARG A 52 -16.31 -2.17 -7.76
N LYS A 53 -15.69 -2.03 -8.93
CA LYS A 53 -15.02 -3.14 -9.64
C LYS A 53 -13.90 -3.75 -8.79
N LEU A 54 -13.09 -2.91 -8.16
CA LEU A 54 -12.05 -3.36 -7.23
C LEU A 54 -12.64 -4.18 -6.08
N LEU A 55 -13.73 -3.71 -5.45
CA LEU A 55 -14.42 -4.44 -4.37
C LEU A 55 -15.07 -5.74 -4.87
N LEU A 56 -15.65 -5.77 -6.06
CA LEU A 56 -16.23 -6.99 -6.64
C LEU A 56 -15.14 -8.04 -6.93
N THR A 57 -14.02 -7.62 -7.46
CA THR A 57 -12.88 -8.52 -7.70
C THR A 57 -12.27 -9.05 -6.39
N MET A 58 -12.39 -8.30 -5.28
CA MET A 58 -12.03 -8.80 -3.93
C MET A 58 -12.87 -10.01 -3.51
N SER A 59 -14.12 -10.06 -3.94
CA SER A 59 -15.02 -11.18 -3.63
C SER A 59 -14.57 -12.48 -4.30
N ASP A 60 -13.91 -12.38 -5.45
CA ASP A 60 -13.55 -13.53 -6.27
C ASP A 60 -12.17 -14.10 -5.88
N ASP A 61 -11.15 -13.25 -5.75
CA ASP A 61 -9.81 -13.68 -5.37
C ASP A 61 -9.00 -12.58 -4.66
N ILE A 62 -8.81 -12.71 -3.35
CA ILE A 62 -8.07 -11.76 -2.53
C ILE A 62 -6.60 -11.58 -2.98
N ARG A 63 -6.00 -12.58 -3.64
CA ARG A 63 -4.62 -12.50 -4.13
C ARG A 63 -4.44 -11.41 -5.17
N VAL A 64 -5.45 -11.16 -5.99
CA VAL A 64 -5.45 -10.09 -7.00
C VAL A 64 -5.22 -8.72 -6.32
N ILE A 65 -5.89 -8.48 -5.21
CA ILE A 65 -5.78 -7.21 -4.47
C ILE A 65 -4.44 -7.09 -3.75
N LEU A 66 -3.97 -8.16 -3.13
CA LEU A 66 -2.65 -8.16 -2.50
C LEU A 66 -1.55 -7.82 -3.52
N ILE A 67 -1.64 -8.36 -4.74
CA ILE A 67 -0.72 -8.03 -5.83
C ILE A 67 -0.85 -6.55 -6.24
N LYS A 68 -2.09 -6.02 -6.36
CA LYS A 68 -2.32 -4.61 -6.72
C LYS A 68 -1.82 -3.64 -5.65
N ILE A 69 -2.00 -3.97 -4.36
CA ILE A 69 -1.46 -3.14 -3.26
C ILE A 69 0.07 -3.16 -3.29
N ALA A 70 0.69 -4.33 -3.51
CA ALA A 70 2.13 -4.44 -3.59
C ALA A 70 2.71 -3.68 -4.80
N ASP A 71 2.05 -3.77 -5.96
CA ASP A 71 2.39 -2.99 -7.16
C ASP A 71 2.27 -1.48 -6.91
N ARG A 72 1.17 -1.04 -6.29
CA ARG A 72 0.96 0.37 -5.92
C ARG A 72 2.02 0.85 -4.94
N LEU A 73 2.39 0.08 -3.93
CA LEU A 73 3.44 0.43 -2.98
C LEU A 73 4.78 0.60 -3.68
N HIS A 74 5.14 -0.32 -4.58
CA HIS A 74 6.36 -0.21 -5.38
C HIS A 74 6.33 1.06 -6.24
N ASN A 75 5.21 1.34 -6.92
CA ASN A 75 5.05 2.53 -7.74
C ASN A 75 5.18 3.82 -6.90
N MET A 76 4.62 3.85 -5.70
CA MET A 76 4.76 5.00 -4.79
C MET A 76 6.21 5.23 -4.35
N ARG A 77 6.96 4.17 -4.07
CA ARG A 77 8.39 4.26 -3.71
C ARG A 77 9.26 4.81 -4.85
N THR A 78 8.87 4.58 -6.09
CA THR A 78 9.60 5.01 -7.30
C THR A 78 8.97 6.22 -8.01
N LEU A 79 7.97 6.84 -7.41
CA LEU A 79 7.14 7.88 -8.03
C LEU A 79 7.92 9.16 -8.38
N GLY A 80 9.06 9.40 -7.72
CA GLY A 80 9.90 10.58 -7.92
C GLY A 80 10.44 10.76 -9.35
N SER A 81 10.47 9.70 -10.15
CA SER A 81 10.91 9.75 -11.56
C SER A 81 9.82 10.26 -12.53
N MET A 82 8.59 10.44 -12.07
CA MET A 82 7.47 10.87 -12.90
C MET A 82 7.28 12.39 -12.87
N LEU A 83 6.54 12.91 -13.86
CA LEU A 83 6.15 14.32 -13.91
C LEU A 83 5.26 14.71 -12.71
N PRO A 84 5.39 15.93 -12.14
CA PRO A 84 4.64 16.37 -10.95
C PRO A 84 3.13 16.19 -11.04
N ALA A 85 2.52 16.48 -12.19
CA ALA A 85 1.07 16.29 -12.39
C ALA A 85 0.64 14.83 -12.27
N LYS A 86 1.48 13.88 -12.73
CA LYS A 86 1.25 12.45 -12.56
C LYS A 86 1.47 12.01 -11.12
N GLN A 87 2.51 12.57 -10.46
CA GLN A 87 2.79 12.29 -9.04
C GLN A 87 1.58 12.64 -8.18
N PHE A 88 1.03 13.84 -8.33
CA PHE A 88 -0.14 14.30 -7.58
C PHE A 88 -1.36 13.41 -7.80
N LYS A 89 -1.68 13.08 -9.06
CA LYS A 89 -2.81 12.19 -9.37
C LYS A 89 -2.66 10.80 -8.75
N ILE A 90 -1.48 10.20 -8.87
CA ILE A 90 -1.20 8.85 -8.33
C ILE A 90 -1.20 8.87 -6.79
N ALA A 91 -0.69 9.93 -6.17
CA ALA A 91 -0.72 10.12 -4.72
C ALA A 91 -2.16 10.19 -4.20
N GLY A 92 -3.02 11.02 -4.81
CA GLY A 92 -4.42 11.11 -4.44
C GLY A 92 -5.18 9.80 -4.60
N GLU A 93 -5.02 9.10 -5.72
CA GLU A 93 -5.60 7.76 -5.87
C GLU A 93 -5.13 6.79 -4.79
N THR A 94 -3.86 6.87 -4.41
CA THR A 94 -3.28 6.00 -3.38
C THR A 94 -3.87 6.30 -2.02
N LEU A 95 -3.96 7.58 -1.65
CA LEU A 95 -4.49 8.02 -0.36
C LEU A 95 -5.96 7.66 -0.18
N TYR A 96 -6.78 7.91 -1.22
CA TYR A 96 -8.23 7.75 -1.11
C TYR A 96 -8.75 6.36 -1.47
N LEU A 97 -7.95 5.53 -2.12
CA LEU A 97 -8.37 4.20 -2.57
C LEU A 97 -7.56 3.07 -1.92
N TYR A 98 -6.23 3.08 -2.14
CA TYR A 98 -5.38 1.96 -1.76
C TYR A 98 -5.04 1.92 -0.27
N ALA A 99 -4.84 3.06 0.38
CA ALA A 99 -4.57 3.11 1.82
C ALA A 99 -5.78 2.64 2.65
N PRO A 100 -7.04 3.09 2.39
CA PRO A 100 -8.23 2.52 3.03
C PRO A 100 -8.42 1.02 2.76
N LEU A 101 -8.06 0.56 1.56
CA LEU A 101 -8.14 -0.85 1.21
C LEU A 101 -7.13 -1.69 2.01
N ALA A 102 -5.88 -1.24 2.09
CA ALA A 102 -4.85 -1.86 2.92
C ALA A 102 -5.26 -1.90 4.40
N HIS A 103 -5.90 -0.83 4.90
CA HIS A 103 -6.45 -0.78 6.26
C HIS A 103 -7.50 -1.88 6.50
N ARG A 104 -8.46 -2.04 5.59
CA ARG A 104 -9.53 -3.06 5.70
C ARG A 104 -8.98 -4.48 5.67
N LEU A 105 -7.87 -4.69 4.97
CA LEU A 105 -7.17 -5.98 4.92
C LEU A 105 -6.23 -6.21 6.11
N GLY A 106 -6.15 -5.29 7.07
CA GLY A 106 -5.25 -5.39 8.22
C GLY A 106 -3.78 -5.16 7.90
N LEU A 107 -3.45 -4.67 6.70
CA LEU A 107 -2.09 -4.40 6.24
C LEU A 107 -1.62 -3.02 6.75
N PHE A 108 -1.58 -2.84 8.07
CA PHE A 108 -1.37 -1.54 8.71
C PHE A 108 -0.03 -0.88 8.37
N SER A 109 1.05 -1.64 8.25
CA SER A 109 2.35 -1.10 7.86
C SER A 109 2.34 -0.57 6.43
N ILE A 110 1.74 -1.31 5.52
CA ILE A 110 1.58 -0.89 4.11
C ILE A 110 0.67 0.33 4.01
N LYS A 111 -0.46 0.32 4.74
CA LYS A 111 -1.37 1.48 4.83
C LYS A 111 -0.62 2.74 5.25
N THR A 112 0.13 2.68 6.33
CA THR A 112 0.89 3.82 6.86
C THR A 112 1.93 4.31 5.86
N GLU A 113 2.66 3.42 5.21
CA GLU A 113 3.65 3.81 4.18
C GLU A 113 2.99 4.43 2.95
N LEU A 114 1.85 3.90 2.51
CA LEU A 114 1.09 4.49 1.39
C LEU A 114 0.59 5.90 1.73
N GLU A 115 0.11 6.12 2.95
CA GLU A 115 -0.32 7.45 3.42
C GLU A 115 0.84 8.43 3.50
N ASP A 116 1.96 8.05 4.11
CA ASP A 116 3.15 8.91 4.22
C ASP A 116 3.72 9.28 2.84
N LEU A 117 3.81 8.32 1.93
CA LEU A 117 4.26 8.58 0.55
C LEU A 117 3.28 9.46 -0.21
N SER A 118 1.97 9.28 -0.04
CA SER A 118 0.97 10.14 -0.67
C SER A 118 1.08 11.57 -0.15
N PHE A 119 1.16 11.75 1.15
CA PHE A 119 1.31 13.06 1.78
C PHE A 119 2.59 13.78 1.32
N LYS A 120 3.69 13.03 1.16
CA LYS A 120 4.95 13.57 0.63
C LYS A 120 4.80 14.22 -0.75
N TYR A 121 3.96 13.64 -1.63
CA TYR A 121 3.78 14.16 -3.00
C TYR A 121 2.65 15.19 -3.10
N GLU A 122 1.66 15.14 -2.22
CA GLU A 122 0.57 16.14 -2.17
C GLU A 122 0.96 17.40 -1.41
N HIS A 123 1.73 17.25 -0.32
CA HIS A 123 2.12 18.31 0.61
C HIS A 123 3.62 18.26 0.96
N PRO A 124 4.52 18.47 -0.02
CA PRO A 124 5.96 18.23 0.18
C PRO A 124 6.57 19.13 1.26
N GLN A 125 6.15 20.39 1.36
CA GLN A 125 6.70 21.33 2.34
C GLN A 125 6.33 20.93 3.77
N GLU A 126 5.06 20.59 4.00
CA GLU A 126 4.55 20.12 5.28
C GLU A 126 5.18 18.78 5.67
N TYR A 127 5.32 17.87 4.71
CA TYR A 127 5.99 16.59 4.91
C TYR A 127 7.43 16.79 5.39
N ASP A 128 8.21 17.61 4.69
CA ASP A 128 9.62 17.88 5.03
C ASP A 128 9.74 18.51 6.41
N PHE A 129 8.89 19.48 6.73
CA PHE A 129 8.87 20.14 8.04
C PHE A 129 8.57 19.15 9.20
N ILE A 130 7.52 18.33 9.05
CA ILE A 130 7.14 17.34 10.06
C ILE A 130 8.21 16.26 10.17
N SER A 131 8.72 15.76 9.05
CA SER A 131 9.75 14.73 9.00
C SER A 131 11.04 15.19 9.69
N ALA A 132 11.46 16.45 9.46
CA ALA A 132 12.61 17.04 10.14
C ALA A 132 12.41 17.12 11.67
N LYS A 133 11.23 17.52 12.12
CA LYS A 133 10.90 17.56 13.57
C LYS A 133 10.88 16.15 14.19
N LEU A 134 10.32 15.18 13.50
CA LEU A 134 10.29 13.79 13.97
C LEU A 134 11.70 13.21 14.11
N LYS A 135 12.58 13.49 13.15
CA LYS A 135 14.00 13.08 13.19
C LYS A 135 14.74 13.78 14.35
N ALA A 136 14.57 15.09 14.51
CA ALA A 136 15.23 15.84 15.57
C ALA A 136 14.88 15.37 16.99
N THR A 137 13.70 14.78 17.18
CA THR A 137 13.23 14.28 18.48
C THR A 137 13.39 12.76 18.64
N GLU A 138 13.94 12.07 17.67
CA GLU A 138 14.02 10.60 17.65
C GLU A 138 14.81 10.03 18.84
N GLU A 139 15.99 10.58 19.10
CA GLU A 139 16.83 10.13 20.20
C GLU A 139 16.17 10.34 21.57
N SER A 140 15.56 11.50 21.78
CA SER A 140 14.83 11.81 23.01
C SER A 140 13.63 10.89 23.23
N ARG A 141 12.90 10.56 22.17
CA ARG A 141 11.78 9.60 22.22
C ARG A 141 12.24 8.19 22.53
N ASN A 142 13.36 7.74 21.94
CA ASN A 142 13.90 6.42 22.21
C ASN A 142 14.34 6.28 23.66
N LYS A 143 15.05 7.27 24.20
CA LYS A 143 15.41 7.32 25.62
C LYS A 143 14.19 7.32 26.54
N LEU A 144 13.15 8.08 26.18
CA LEU A 144 11.91 8.11 26.95
C LEU A 144 11.22 6.75 26.92
N PHE A 145 11.13 6.12 25.73
CA PHE A 145 10.54 4.80 25.57
C PHE A 145 11.27 3.75 26.43
N GLU A 146 12.60 3.68 26.35
CA GLU A 146 13.42 2.77 27.14
C GLU A 146 13.16 2.96 28.66
N ARG A 147 13.11 4.21 29.12
CA ARG A 147 12.83 4.52 30.52
C ARG A 147 11.46 4.02 30.99
N PHE A 148 10.43 4.10 30.13
CA PHE A 148 9.09 3.61 30.47
C PHE A 148 8.96 2.09 30.28
N ALA A 149 9.64 1.53 29.28
CA ALA A 149 9.55 0.12 28.96
C ALA A 149 10.31 -0.76 29.99
N ALA A 150 11.45 -0.31 30.50
CA ALA A 150 12.29 -1.10 31.38
C ALA A 150 11.56 -1.66 32.61
N PRO A 151 10.84 -0.87 33.44
CA PRO A 151 10.13 -1.43 34.60
C PRO A 151 9.00 -2.36 34.24
N VAL A 152 8.36 -2.16 33.10
CA VAL A 152 7.32 -3.07 32.60
C VAL A 152 7.94 -4.40 32.16
N ASP A 153 9.03 -4.34 31.43
CA ASP A 153 9.81 -5.48 30.97
C ASP A 153 10.30 -6.34 32.14
N GLU A 154 10.89 -5.71 33.15
CA GLU A 154 11.32 -6.38 34.37
C GLU A 154 10.17 -7.08 35.11
N LYS A 155 9.02 -6.40 35.21
CA LYS A 155 7.84 -6.96 35.88
C LYS A 155 7.30 -8.17 35.13
N LEU A 156 7.16 -8.09 33.81
CA LEU A 156 6.68 -9.18 32.99
C LEU A 156 7.61 -10.37 33.01
N LYS A 157 8.94 -10.16 32.98
CA LYS A 157 9.96 -11.21 33.14
C LYS A 157 9.87 -11.88 34.50
N SER A 158 9.71 -11.12 35.58
CA SER A 158 9.57 -11.66 36.93
C SER A 158 8.33 -12.52 37.12
N MET A 159 7.30 -12.33 36.29
CA MET A 159 6.07 -13.13 36.28
C MET A 159 6.18 -14.38 35.38
N GLY A 160 7.31 -14.60 34.72
CA GLY A 160 7.51 -15.74 33.78
C GLY A 160 6.65 -15.68 32.52
N LEU A 161 6.13 -14.51 32.16
CA LEU A 161 5.27 -14.35 30.98
C LEU A 161 6.12 -14.27 29.70
N GLN A 162 5.65 -14.93 28.65
CA GLN A 162 6.16 -14.75 27.30
C GLN A 162 5.41 -13.60 26.65
N TYR A 163 6.12 -12.57 26.20
CA TYR A 163 5.54 -11.36 25.59
C TYR A 163 6.46 -10.78 24.53
N GLU A 164 5.89 -9.96 23.67
CA GLU A 164 6.60 -9.14 22.70
C GLU A 164 6.26 -7.67 22.96
N MET A 165 7.27 -6.84 23.21
CA MET A 165 7.09 -5.39 23.33
C MET A 165 7.25 -4.72 21.97
N ARG A 166 6.27 -3.92 21.59
CA ARG A 166 6.31 -3.14 20.32
C ARG A 166 6.11 -1.67 20.62
N ALA A 167 7.06 -0.86 20.18
CA ALA A 167 6.90 0.59 20.15
C ALA A 167 6.30 1.01 18.79
N ARG A 168 5.31 1.89 18.81
CA ARG A 168 4.80 2.53 17.61
C ARG A 168 5.12 4.01 17.63
N VAL A 169 5.89 4.48 16.68
CA VAL A 169 6.04 5.90 16.38
C VAL A 169 4.92 6.30 15.42
N LYS A 170 4.30 7.46 15.65
CA LYS A 170 3.34 8.01 14.68
C LYS A 170 4.08 8.34 13.39
N SER A 171 3.43 8.07 12.26
CA SER A 171 3.87 8.46 10.92
C SER A 171 3.78 9.98 10.71
N VAL A 172 4.26 10.45 9.58
CA VAL A 172 4.19 11.88 9.21
C VAL A 172 2.76 12.30 8.91
N TYR A 173 1.97 11.40 8.31
CA TYR A 173 0.55 11.55 8.00
C TYR A 173 -0.35 11.25 9.19
#